data_b3c832ec855506ccdd7d42a1ec1eb76d
#
_entry.id   b3c832ec855506ccdd7d42a1ec1eb76d
#
_cell.length_a   1.000
_cell.length_b   1.000
_cell.length_c   1.000
_cell.angle_alpha   90.00
_cell.angle_beta   90.00
_cell.angle_gamma   90.00
#
_symmetry.space_group_name_H-M   'P 1'
#
loop_
_entity.id
_entity.type
_entity.pdbx_description
1 polymer ?
#
loop_
_entity_poly.entity_id
_entity_poly.type
_entity_poly.pdbx_seq_one_letter_code
_entity_poly.pdbx_strand_id
1 'polypeptide(L)'
;SYAKTKEKYQDNIVYSLQDKTSWYFNFNVNRKTYNHTTKTTDEQKKSTQTAILNKNFRQAINFGIDRTAYSAQSNGEEAASKTLRNTLVPPTFVQVGDKTFGEVTASKLVNYGTEWSGINLADAQDAYFNKEKAQAKFAEAKKELEAQGVTFPIHLDVPVDQTNKNAVSGMNSVKQTLETVLGSDNIVIDVQQLSTDDFGNVAFLAPNPAARDYDLNFDGWVGDYQDPSTY
;
A
#
# COMPACT_ATOMS: atom_id res chain seq x y z
N SER A 1 16.79 4.08 18.94
CA SER A 1 16.03 4.58 17.78
C SER A 1 16.96 5.33 16.83
N TYR A 2 16.60 5.43 15.56
CA TYR A 2 17.36 6.18 14.53
C TYR A 2 17.73 7.60 14.99
N ALA A 3 16.81 8.33 15.61
CA ALA A 3 17.04 9.67 16.10
C ALA A 3 18.24 9.77 17.10
N LYS A 4 18.32 8.84 18.06
CA LYS A 4 19.44 8.79 19.02
C LYS A 4 20.77 8.41 18.34
N THR A 5 20.73 7.51 17.37
CA THR A 5 21.92 7.12 16.62
C THR A 5 22.41 8.27 15.76
N LYS A 6 21.49 8.98 15.10
CA LYS A 6 21.79 10.16 14.28
C LYS A 6 22.44 11.28 15.12
N GLU A 7 21.86 11.61 16.26
CA GLU A 7 22.42 12.64 17.16
C GLU A 7 23.88 12.38 17.52
N LYS A 8 24.23 11.09 17.73
CA LYS A 8 25.58 10.69 18.15
C LYS A 8 26.57 10.46 17.01
N TYR A 9 26.10 10.04 15.83
CA TYR A 9 26.94 9.53 14.74
C TYR A 9 26.62 10.15 13.38
N GLN A 10 26.11 11.37 13.35
CA GLN A 10 25.60 12.04 12.15
C GLN A 10 26.53 11.91 10.92
N ASP A 11 27.83 12.14 11.10
CA ASP A 11 28.82 12.11 10.01
C ASP A 11 29.22 10.71 9.55
N ASN A 12 28.78 9.67 10.27
CA ASN A 12 29.12 8.27 10.00
C ASN A 12 27.90 7.46 9.53
N ILE A 13 26.74 8.10 9.34
CA ILE A 13 25.56 7.40 8.85
C ILE A 13 25.68 7.22 7.34
N VAL A 14 25.65 5.96 6.92
CA VAL A 14 25.55 5.56 5.51
C VAL A 14 24.25 4.80 5.29
N TYR A 15 23.67 4.98 4.10
CA TYR A 15 22.48 4.24 3.71
C TYR A 15 22.90 3.08 2.82
N SER A 16 22.46 1.87 3.16
CA SER A 16 22.65 0.71 2.29
C SER A 16 21.82 0.86 1.01
N LEU A 17 22.22 0.13 -0.02
CA LEU A 17 21.34 -0.10 -1.16
C LEU A 17 20.10 -0.86 -0.69
N GLN A 18 18.98 -0.69 -1.39
CA GLN A 18 17.78 -1.48 -1.15
C GLN A 18 18.07 -2.96 -1.42
N ASP A 19 17.54 -3.82 -0.56
CA ASP A 19 17.60 -5.25 -0.77
C ASP A 19 16.59 -5.70 -1.86
N LYS A 20 16.50 -6.98 -2.10
CA LYS A 20 15.57 -7.54 -3.11
C LYS A 20 14.13 -7.70 -2.59
N THR A 21 13.86 -7.40 -1.33
CA THR A 21 12.50 -7.48 -0.78
C THR A 21 11.64 -6.37 -1.35
N SER A 22 10.50 -6.72 -1.87
CA SER A 22 9.48 -5.76 -2.29
C SER A 22 8.35 -5.74 -1.26
N TRP A 23 8.09 -4.55 -0.71
CA TRP A 23 7.03 -4.30 0.26
C TRP A 23 5.86 -3.61 -0.45
N TYR A 24 4.64 -4.06 -0.18
CA TYR A 24 3.45 -3.58 -0.89
C TYR A 24 2.20 -3.64 -0.03
N PHE A 25 1.19 -2.88 -0.43
CA PHE A 25 -0.17 -3.05 0.05
C PHE A 25 -0.92 -3.99 -0.89
N ASN A 26 -1.65 -4.96 -0.34
CA ASN A 26 -2.52 -5.84 -1.10
C ASN A 26 -3.98 -5.72 -0.65
N PHE A 27 -4.89 -5.87 -1.59
CA PHE A 27 -6.33 -5.92 -1.33
C PHE A 27 -6.81 -7.36 -1.23
N ASN A 28 -7.66 -7.65 -0.24
CA ASN A 28 -8.37 -8.91 -0.20
C ASN A 28 -9.62 -8.83 -1.09
N VAL A 29 -9.48 -9.24 -2.34
CA VAL A 29 -10.55 -9.18 -3.35
C VAL A 29 -11.67 -10.20 -3.13
N ASN A 30 -11.54 -11.10 -2.16
CA ASN A 30 -12.52 -12.15 -1.87
C ASN A 30 -12.57 -12.50 -0.37
N ARG A 31 -12.66 -11.49 0.49
CA ARG A 31 -12.74 -11.67 1.94
C ARG A 31 -13.96 -12.47 2.34
N LYS A 32 -13.77 -13.48 3.21
CA LYS A 32 -14.84 -14.36 3.72
C LYS A 32 -14.99 -14.28 5.23
N THR A 33 -13.95 -13.89 5.94
CA THR A 33 -13.90 -13.81 7.41
C THR A 33 -13.94 -12.36 7.87
N TYR A 34 -14.74 -12.06 8.89
CA TYR A 34 -15.00 -10.72 9.43
C TYR A 34 -15.00 -10.73 10.96
N ASN A 35 -14.07 -11.45 11.60
CA ASN A 35 -13.96 -11.48 13.07
C ASN A 35 -13.30 -10.19 13.60
N HIS A 36 -12.40 -9.60 12.79
CA HIS A 36 -11.69 -8.36 13.12
C HIS A 36 -12.18 -7.24 12.18
N THR A 37 -13.34 -6.70 12.46
CA THR A 37 -13.96 -5.66 11.64
C THR A 37 -14.75 -4.65 12.45
N THR A 38 -14.78 -3.40 12.01
CA THR A 38 -15.70 -2.37 12.51
C THR A 38 -17.04 -2.37 11.77
N LYS A 39 -17.15 -3.11 10.66
CA LYS A 39 -18.38 -3.23 9.88
C LYS A 39 -19.43 -4.03 10.63
N THR A 40 -20.56 -3.40 10.90
CA THR A 40 -21.65 -4.00 11.70
C THR A 40 -22.78 -4.57 10.84
N THR A 41 -22.84 -4.22 9.55
CA THR A 41 -23.91 -4.66 8.65
C THR A 41 -23.34 -5.39 7.43
N ASP A 42 -24.15 -6.26 6.83
CA ASP A 42 -23.79 -6.95 5.59
C ASP A 42 -23.71 -5.99 4.40
N GLU A 43 -24.46 -4.87 4.46
CA GLU A 43 -24.39 -3.81 3.47
C GLU A 43 -23.01 -3.14 3.45
N GLN A 44 -22.44 -2.81 4.62
CA GLN A 44 -21.08 -2.27 4.73
C GLN A 44 -20.04 -3.26 4.19
N LYS A 45 -20.14 -4.55 4.53
CA LYS A 45 -19.23 -5.59 4.01
C LYS A 45 -19.32 -5.70 2.49
N LYS A 46 -20.54 -5.71 1.94
CA LYS A 46 -20.79 -5.77 0.50
C LYS A 46 -20.27 -4.52 -0.21
N SER A 47 -20.52 -3.33 0.34
CA SER A 47 -20.05 -2.05 -0.19
C SER A 47 -18.53 -2.03 -0.30
N THR A 48 -17.82 -2.46 0.76
CA THR A 48 -16.37 -2.57 0.77
C THR A 48 -15.84 -3.56 -0.28
N GLN A 49 -16.43 -4.75 -0.37
CA GLN A 49 -16.02 -5.74 -1.37
C GLN A 49 -16.25 -5.24 -2.80
N THR A 50 -17.37 -4.58 -3.05
CA THR A 50 -17.66 -3.99 -4.37
C THR A 50 -16.68 -2.87 -4.71
N ALA A 51 -16.34 -2.02 -3.74
CA ALA A 51 -15.36 -0.95 -3.92
C ALA A 51 -13.95 -1.51 -4.21
N ILE A 52 -13.50 -2.54 -3.49
CA ILE A 52 -12.20 -3.18 -3.71
C ILE A 52 -12.10 -3.79 -5.12
N LEU A 53 -13.19 -4.30 -5.69
CA LEU A 53 -13.20 -4.82 -7.06
C LEU A 53 -13.18 -3.73 -8.13
N ASN A 54 -13.51 -2.49 -7.79
CA ASN A 54 -13.48 -1.36 -8.71
C ASN A 54 -12.03 -0.91 -8.97
N LYS A 55 -11.63 -0.84 -10.25
CA LYS A 55 -10.27 -0.45 -10.65
C LYS A 55 -9.95 0.99 -10.24
N ASN A 56 -10.87 1.93 -10.49
CA ASN A 56 -10.67 3.35 -10.19
C ASN A 56 -10.53 3.58 -8.67
N PHE A 57 -11.28 2.83 -7.85
CA PHE A 57 -11.14 2.85 -6.40
C PHE A 57 -9.73 2.43 -5.95
N ARG A 58 -9.22 1.30 -6.46
CA ARG A 58 -7.85 0.85 -6.12
C ARG A 58 -6.78 1.84 -6.60
N GLN A 59 -6.96 2.44 -7.77
CA GLN A 59 -6.06 3.49 -8.27
C GLN A 59 -6.09 4.74 -7.40
N ALA A 60 -7.28 5.16 -6.94
CA ALA A 60 -7.42 6.28 -6.00
C ALA A 60 -6.64 6.03 -4.70
N ILE A 61 -6.74 4.83 -4.13
CA ILE A 61 -5.96 4.42 -2.95
C ILE A 61 -4.46 4.49 -3.26
N ASN A 62 -4.02 3.91 -4.38
CA ASN A 62 -2.60 3.90 -4.76
C ASN A 62 -2.01 5.31 -4.91
N PHE A 63 -2.74 6.24 -5.54
CA PHE A 63 -2.30 7.63 -5.67
C PHE A 63 -2.48 8.45 -4.38
N GLY A 64 -3.32 8.01 -3.46
CA GLY A 64 -3.63 8.70 -2.22
C GLY A 64 -2.73 8.35 -1.03
N ILE A 65 -2.01 7.23 -1.07
CA ILE A 65 -1.07 6.85 -0.01
C ILE A 65 0.24 7.61 -0.18
N ASP A 66 0.60 8.46 0.79
CA ASP A 66 1.92 9.06 0.90
C ASP A 66 2.89 8.03 1.53
N ARG A 67 3.58 7.27 0.66
CA ARG A 67 4.52 6.24 1.10
C ARG A 67 5.78 6.82 1.75
N THR A 68 6.13 8.05 1.44
CA THR A 68 7.23 8.76 2.11
C THR A 68 6.87 9.05 3.55
N ALA A 69 5.66 9.57 3.81
CA ALA A 69 5.17 9.79 5.16
C ALA A 69 5.04 8.48 5.96
N TYR A 70 4.57 7.39 5.32
CA TYR A 70 4.55 6.05 5.91
C TYR A 70 5.95 5.59 6.32
N SER A 71 6.91 5.65 5.39
CA SER A 71 8.29 5.21 5.62
C SER A 71 9.00 6.03 6.68
N ALA A 72 8.70 7.33 6.77
CA ALA A 72 9.29 8.22 7.76
C ALA A 72 9.05 7.77 9.21
N GLN A 73 7.95 7.06 9.48
CA GLN A 73 7.63 6.56 10.82
C GLN A 73 8.66 5.54 11.34
N SER A 74 9.29 4.80 10.44
CA SER A 74 10.31 3.79 10.79
C SER A 74 11.73 4.27 10.51
N ASN A 75 11.94 4.97 9.41
CA ASN A 75 13.26 5.28 8.86
C ASN A 75 13.71 6.75 9.11
N GLY A 76 12.79 7.59 9.61
CA GLY A 76 13.01 9.03 9.73
C GLY A 76 12.91 9.74 8.37
N GLU A 77 12.67 11.05 8.40
CA GLU A 77 12.37 11.85 7.20
C GLU A 77 13.46 11.81 6.13
N GLU A 78 14.74 11.83 6.53
CA GLU A 78 15.88 11.86 5.60
C GLU A 78 16.05 10.55 4.81
N ALA A 79 15.67 9.42 5.40
CA ALA A 79 15.78 8.11 4.77
C ALA A 79 14.46 7.65 4.15
N ALA A 80 13.37 8.32 4.41
CA ALA A 80 12.02 7.89 4.09
C ALA A 80 11.85 7.53 2.60
N SER A 81 12.21 8.44 1.70
CA SER A 81 12.09 8.18 0.27
C SER A 81 13.11 7.16 -0.24
N LYS A 82 14.29 7.09 0.38
CA LYS A 82 15.40 6.21 -0.06
C LYS A 82 15.07 4.72 0.06
N THR A 83 14.09 4.36 0.88
CA THR A 83 13.66 2.97 1.08
C THR A 83 12.50 2.55 0.16
N LEU A 84 11.98 3.47 -0.65
CA LEU A 84 10.81 3.19 -1.48
C LEU A 84 11.17 2.49 -2.78
N ARG A 85 10.34 1.51 -3.13
CA ARG A 85 10.37 0.78 -4.40
C ARG A 85 9.03 0.95 -5.13
N ASN A 86 9.08 1.06 -6.45
CA ASN A 86 7.90 1.37 -7.27
C ASN A 86 7.43 0.21 -8.15
N THR A 87 8.13 -0.90 -8.15
CA THR A 87 7.78 -2.12 -8.88
C THR A 87 7.90 -3.34 -7.98
N LEU A 88 7.10 -4.37 -8.24
CA LEU A 88 7.22 -5.62 -7.48
C LEU A 88 8.56 -6.29 -7.77
N VAL A 89 8.91 -6.49 -9.04
CA VAL A 89 10.27 -6.86 -9.45
C VAL A 89 11.16 -5.63 -9.31
N PRO A 90 12.31 -5.69 -8.60
CA PRO A 90 13.21 -4.54 -8.48
C PRO A 90 13.57 -3.96 -9.86
N PRO A 91 13.53 -2.64 -10.06
CA PRO A 91 13.59 -2.03 -11.40
C PRO A 91 14.89 -2.30 -12.15
N THR A 92 15.98 -2.59 -11.44
CA THR A 92 17.31 -2.89 -12.01
C THR A 92 17.67 -4.38 -11.95
N PHE A 93 16.75 -5.24 -11.48
CA PHE A 93 17.02 -6.66 -11.29
C PHE A 93 17.23 -7.40 -12.60
N VAL A 94 16.50 -6.99 -13.64
CA VAL A 94 16.61 -7.56 -15.00
C VAL A 94 16.85 -6.45 -16.01
N GLN A 95 17.67 -6.73 -17.00
CA GLN A 95 17.84 -5.90 -18.19
C GLN A 95 17.15 -6.55 -19.39
N VAL A 96 16.53 -5.73 -20.21
CA VAL A 96 15.87 -6.11 -21.47
C VAL A 96 16.52 -5.30 -22.60
N GLY A 97 17.53 -5.88 -23.21
CA GLY A 97 18.41 -5.16 -24.13
C GLY A 97 19.26 -4.14 -23.37
N ASP A 98 19.16 -2.87 -23.76
CA ASP A 98 19.83 -1.72 -23.14
C ASP A 98 19.01 -1.01 -22.05
N LYS A 99 17.82 -1.53 -21.73
CA LYS A 99 16.89 -0.92 -20.77
C LYS A 99 16.72 -1.77 -19.51
N THR A 100 16.52 -1.11 -18.41
CA THR A 100 16.12 -1.78 -17.15
C THR A 100 14.66 -2.24 -17.20
N PHE A 101 14.32 -3.23 -16.38
CA PHE A 101 12.92 -3.68 -16.20
C PHE A 101 11.99 -2.50 -15.85
N GLY A 102 12.43 -1.62 -14.96
CA GLY A 102 11.66 -0.43 -14.57
C GLY A 102 11.34 0.50 -15.75
N GLU A 103 12.32 0.77 -16.62
CA GLU A 103 12.12 1.59 -17.82
C GLU A 103 11.16 0.94 -18.82
N VAL A 104 11.29 -0.38 -19.03
CA VAL A 104 10.37 -1.12 -19.90
C VAL A 104 8.96 -1.09 -19.33
N THR A 105 8.80 -1.34 -18.02
CA THR A 105 7.51 -1.31 -17.33
C THR A 105 6.88 0.08 -17.42
N ALA A 106 7.63 1.14 -17.12
CA ALA A 106 7.13 2.52 -17.22
C ALA A 106 6.63 2.84 -18.63
N SER A 107 7.36 2.40 -19.68
CA SER A 107 6.96 2.60 -21.07
C SER A 107 5.67 1.88 -21.46
N LYS A 108 5.27 0.84 -20.73
CA LYS A 108 4.06 0.04 -20.98
C LYS A 108 2.86 0.52 -20.18
N LEU A 109 3.08 1.17 -19.03
CA LEU A 109 2.00 1.61 -18.15
C LEU A 109 1.02 2.57 -18.83
N VAL A 110 1.48 3.40 -19.76
CA VAL A 110 0.64 4.33 -20.52
C VAL A 110 -0.47 3.64 -21.31
N ASN A 111 -0.30 2.34 -21.62
CA ASN A 111 -1.33 1.54 -22.29
C ASN A 111 -2.55 1.25 -21.40
N TYR A 112 -2.41 1.46 -20.08
CA TYR A 112 -3.48 1.23 -19.09
C TYR A 112 -4.22 2.51 -18.69
N GLY A 113 -3.72 3.67 -19.12
CA GLY A 113 -4.35 4.97 -18.89
C GLY A 113 -3.34 6.12 -18.98
N THR A 114 -3.85 7.30 -19.34
CA THR A 114 -3.03 8.52 -19.47
C THR A 114 -2.48 9.01 -18.14
N GLU A 115 -3.10 8.63 -17.02
CA GLU A 115 -2.65 8.90 -15.66
C GLU A 115 -1.25 8.33 -15.35
N TRP A 116 -0.80 7.34 -16.12
CA TRP A 116 0.52 6.70 -15.98
C TRP A 116 1.60 7.35 -16.85
N SER A 117 1.26 8.36 -17.63
CA SER A 117 2.22 9.05 -18.50
C SER A 117 3.30 9.77 -17.68
N GLY A 118 4.57 9.58 -18.07
CA GLY A 118 5.71 10.25 -17.44
C GLY A 118 6.08 9.72 -16.05
N ILE A 119 5.50 8.60 -15.60
CA ILE A 119 5.82 8.02 -14.31
C ILE A 119 7.27 7.48 -14.30
N ASN A 120 8.01 7.81 -13.25
CA ASN A 120 9.34 7.28 -13.01
C ASN A 120 9.27 6.15 -11.96
N LEU A 121 9.57 4.93 -12.37
CA LEU A 121 9.53 3.74 -11.50
C LEU A 121 10.87 3.39 -10.87
N ALA A 122 11.88 4.26 -10.95
CA ALA A 122 13.15 4.05 -10.25
C ALA A 122 12.92 4.00 -8.73
N ASP A 123 13.76 3.23 -8.04
CA ASP A 123 13.77 3.17 -6.57
C ASP A 123 14.16 4.52 -5.94
N ALA A 124 14.06 4.63 -4.63
CA ALA A 124 14.42 5.78 -3.80
C ALA A 124 13.57 7.04 -4.01
N GLN A 125 12.34 6.88 -4.43
CA GLN A 125 11.36 7.96 -4.57
C GLN A 125 9.92 7.42 -4.50
N ASP A 126 8.94 8.29 -4.22
CA ASP A 126 7.52 7.94 -4.38
C ASP A 126 7.03 8.32 -5.79
N ALA A 127 6.85 7.31 -6.65
CA ALA A 127 6.37 7.52 -8.01
C ALA A 127 4.85 7.72 -8.10
N TYR A 128 4.10 7.37 -7.04
CA TYR A 128 2.65 7.25 -7.14
C TYR A 128 1.89 8.35 -6.41
N PHE A 129 2.37 8.83 -5.27
CA PHE A 129 1.61 9.80 -4.50
C PHE A 129 1.28 11.06 -5.30
N ASN A 130 -0.01 11.28 -5.52
CA ASN A 130 -0.53 12.44 -6.25
C ASN A 130 -1.98 12.68 -5.86
N LYS A 131 -2.24 13.76 -5.12
CA LYS A 131 -3.55 14.10 -4.57
C LYS A 131 -4.61 14.32 -5.65
N GLU A 132 -4.25 15.03 -6.71
CA GLU A 132 -5.16 15.35 -7.80
C GLU A 132 -5.58 14.09 -8.55
N LYS A 133 -4.63 13.19 -8.85
CA LYS A 133 -4.94 11.91 -9.48
C LYS A 133 -5.78 11.02 -8.56
N ALA A 134 -5.47 10.98 -7.27
CA ALA A 134 -6.26 10.24 -6.28
C ALA A 134 -7.71 10.69 -6.25
N GLN A 135 -7.95 12.01 -6.18
CA GLN A 135 -9.27 12.61 -6.14
C GLN A 135 -10.04 12.39 -7.45
N ALA A 136 -9.37 12.56 -8.60
CA ALA A 136 -9.98 12.30 -9.90
C ALA A 136 -10.43 10.85 -10.06
N LYS A 137 -9.54 9.89 -9.72
CA LYS A 137 -9.88 8.47 -9.75
C LYS A 137 -10.94 8.07 -8.74
N PHE A 138 -10.95 8.72 -7.58
CA PHE A 138 -12.01 8.48 -6.59
C PHE A 138 -13.36 9.01 -7.08
N ALA A 139 -13.42 10.17 -7.73
CA ALA A 139 -14.65 10.71 -8.29
C ALA A 139 -15.26 9.79 -9.36
N GLU A 140 -14.41 9.22 -10.26
CA GLU A 140 -14.82 8.19 -11.21
C GLU A 140 -15.36 6.94 -10.50
N ALA A 141 -14.61 6.43 -9.52
CA ALA A 141 -15.00 5.26 -8.74
C ALA A 141 -16.33 5.48 -8.01
N LYS A 142 -16.49 6.63 -7.34
CA LYS A 142 -17.69 6.95 -6.58
C LYS A 142 -18.94 6.91 -7.45
N LYS A 143 -18.89 7.54 -8.64
CA LYS A 143 -19.99 7.50 -9.61
C LYS A 143 -20.37 6.08 -10.03
N GLU A 144 -19.36 5.23 -10.30
CA GLU A 144 -19.56 3.84 -10.70
C GLU A 144 -20.14 3.00 -9.55
N LEU A 145 -19.67 3.23 -8.32
CA LEU A 145 -20.07 2.50 -7.13
C LEU A 145 -21.47 2.91 -6.65
N GLU A 146 -21.81 4.19 -6.68
CA GLU A 146 -23.16 4.68 -6.39
C GLU A 146 -24.21 4.09 -7.35
N ALA A 147 -23.86 3.94 -8.63
CA ALA A 147 -24.71 3.27 -9.62
C ALA A 147 -24.93 1.77 -9.33
N GLN A 148 -24.06 1.15 -8.53
CA GLN A 148 -24.16 -0.24 -8.07
C GLN A 148 -24.81 -0.35 -6.68
N GLY A 149 -25.28 0.76 -6.10
CA GLY A 149 -25.92 0.79 -4.79
C GLY A 149 -24.94 0.69 -3.61
N VAL A 150 -23.68 1.04 -3.83
CA VAL A 150 -22.68 1.09 -2.75
C VAL A 150 -22.92 2.28 -1.84
N THR A 151 -22.85 2.07 -0.54
CA THR A 151 -22.97 3.11 0.47
C THR A 151 -21.60 3.57 0.96
N PHE A 152 -21.49 4.85 1.31
CA PHE A 152 -20.27 5.49 1.82
C PHE A 152 -20.46 5.93 3.29
N PRO A 153 -19.38 6.06 4.08
CA PRO A 153 -17.98 5.80 3.69
C PRO A 153 -17.66 4.32 3.48
N ILE A 154 -16.68 4.04 2.63
CA ILE A 154 -16.09 2.70 2.52
C ILE A 154 -15.15 2.47 3.68
N HIS A 155 -15.37 1.42 4.46
CA HIS A 155 -14.54 1.03 5.58
C HIS A 155 -13.52 -0.03 5.16
N LEU A 156 -12.22 0.25 5.30
CA LEU A 156 -11.14 -0.69 5.04
C LEU A 156 -10.50 -1.14 6.35
N ASP A 157 -10.71 -2.39 6.75
CA ASP A 157 -10.00 -2.98 7.88
C ASP A 157 -8.56 -3.31 7.49
N VAL A 158 -7.60 -2.78 8.26
CA VAL A 158 -6.16 -2.95 8.03
C VAL A 158 -5.49 -3.46 9.29
N PRO A 159 -5.08 -4.74 9.35
CA PRO A 159 -4.46 -5.31 10.53
C PRO A 159 -3.04 -4.81 10.71
N VAL A 160 -2.65 -4.62 11.97
CA VAL A 160 -1.27 -4.34 12.38
C VAL A 160 -0.96 -5.09 13.68
N ASP A 161 0.27 -5.55 13.84
CA ASP A 161 0.77 -6.05 15.12
C ASP A 161 0.90 -4.88 16.11
N GLN A 162 0.10 -4.90 17.19
CA GLN A 162 0.06 -3.84 18.21
C GLN A 162 1.39 -3.66 18.96
N THR A 163 2.26 -4.67 18.94
CA THR A 163 3.59 -4.60 19.57
C THR A 163 4.60 -3.87 18.69
N ASN A 164 4.39 -3.82 17.39
CA ASN A 164 5.23 -3.09 16.44
C ASN A 164 4.78 -1.63 16.34
N LYS A 165 5.35 -0.78 17.20
CA LYS A 165 4.99 0.65 17.28
C LYS A 165 5.23 1.40 15.97
N ASN A 166 6.23 1.02 15.19
CA ASN A 166 6.50 1.64 13.89
C ASN A 166 5.42 1.28 12.86
N ALA A 167 4.97 0.02 12.84
CA ALA A 167 3.87 -0.41 11.96
C ALA A 167 2.56 0.31 12.32
N VAL A 168 2.25 0.42 13.63
CA VAL A 168 1.08 1.17 14.11
C VAL A 168 1.15 2.65 13.69
N SER A 169 2.30 3.31 13.89
CA SER A 169 2.47 4.71 13.49
C SER A 169 2.41 4.88 11.97
N GLY A 170 3.02 3.97 11.21
CA GLY A 170 2.97 3.96 9.75
C GLY A 170 1.54 3.82 9.24
N MET A 171 0.76 2.89 9.79
CA MET A 171 -0.63 2.69 9.35
C MET A 171 -1.54 3.87 9.73
N ASN A 172 -1.30 4.50 10.88
CA ASN A 172 -1.99 5.75 11.23
C ASN A 172 -1.63 6.89 10.26
N SER A 173 -0.41 6.96 9.75
CA SER A 173 -0.01 7.90 8.69
C SER A 173 -0.78 7.63 7.39
N VAL A 174 -0.92 6.36 6.98
CA VAL A 174 -1.74 5.97 5.83
C VAL A 174 -3.19 6.38 6.01
N LYS A 175 -3.78 6.09 7.19
CA LYS A 175 -5.13 6.53 7.55
C LYS A 175 -5.30 8.04 7.38
N GLN A 176 -4.43 8.81 8.03
CA GLN A 176 -4.49 10.27 8.00
C GLN A 176 -4.38 10.81 6.57
N THR A 177 -3.47 10.28 5.77
CA THR A 177 -3.25 10.74 4.40
C THR A 177 -4.45 10.44 3.52
N LEU A 178 -4.92 9.19 3.50
CA LEU A 178 -6.06 8.78 2.67
C LEU A 178 -7.35 9.51 3.04
N GLU A 179 -7.68 9.59 4.32
CA GLU A 179 -8.89 10.30 4.79
C GLU A 179 -8.80 11.80 4.54
N THR A 180 -7.60 12.40 4.56
CA THR A 180 -7.41 13.81 4.20
C THR A 180 -7.55 14.03 2.69
N VAL A 181 -6.98 13.14 1.87
CA VAL A 181 -6.96 13.29 0.39
C VAL A 181 -8.32 12.98 -0.22
N LEU A 182 -8.99 11.93 0.25
CA LEU A 182 -10.25 11.44 -0.33
C LEU A 182 -11.50 11.88 0.44
N GLY A 183 -11.35 12.35 1.67
CA GLY A 183 -12.43 12.73 2.58
C GLY A 183 -12.92 11.58 3.45
N SER A 184 -13.08 11.82 4.76
CA SER A 184 -13.57 10.81 5.72
C SER A 184 -15.03 10.40 5.49
N ASP A 185 -15.83 11.21 4.80
CA ASP A 185 -17.17 10.85 4.35
C ASP A 185 -17.17 9.85 3.18
N ASN A 186 -16.02 9.63 2.57
CA ASN A 186 -15.84 8.73 1.43
C ASN A 186 -15.13 7.43 1.80
N ILE A 187 -14.11 7.52 2.66
CA ILE A 187 -13.29 6.37 3.07
C ILE A 187 -12.87 6.50 4.53
N VAL A 188 -12.88 5.38 5.23
CA VAL A 188 -12.36 5.25 6.59
C VAL A 188 -11.39 4.09 6.63
N ILE A 189 -10.19 4.32 7.15
CA ILE A 189 -9.20 3.28 7.38
C ILE A 189 -9.32 2.83 8.84
N ASP A 190 -9.79 1.62 9.03
CA ASP A 190 -9.98 1.01 10.34
C ASP A 190 -8.74 0.20 10.72
N VAL A 191 -7.80 0.83 11.44
CA VAL A 191 -6.57 0.19 11.88
C VAL A 191 -6.86 -0.80 12.99
N GLN A 192 -6.80 -2.09 12.69
CA GLN A 192 -7.05 -3.20 13.60
C GLN A 192 -5.74 -3.57 14.32
N GLN A 193 -5.55 -3.07 15.54
CA GLN A 193 -4.38 -3.38 16.35
C GLN A 193 -4.59 -4.74 17.03
N LEU A 194 -3.91 -5.77 16.54
CA LEU A 194 -4.05 -7.16 16.96
C LEU A 194 -2.83 -7.61 17.76
N SER A 195 -3.00 -8.70 18.55
CA SER A 195 -1.85 -9.41 19.10
C SER A 195 -0.96 -9.94 17.98
N THR A 196 0.31 -10.22 18.27
CA THR A 196 1.24 -10.81 17.27
C THR A 196 0.70 -12.11 16.68
N ASP A 197 0.10 -12.97 17.50
CA ASP A 197 -0.48 -14.23 17.06
C ASP A 197 -1.72 -14.02 16.18
N ASP A 198 -2.64 -13.14 16.60
CA ASP A 198 -3.84 -12.83 15.82
C ASP A 198 -3.46 -12.17 14.49
N PHE A 199 -2.53 -11.20 14.51
CA PHE A 199 -2.02 -10.56 13.28
C PHE A 199 -1.46 -11.60 12.30
N GLY A 200 -0.63 -12.54 12.79
CA GLY A 200 -0.12 -13.64 11.97
C GLY A 200 -1.26 -14.47 11.36
N ASN A 201 -2.22 -14.88 12.18
CA ASN A 201 -3.32 -15.76 11.77
C ASN A 201 -4.30 -15.13 10.78
N VAL A 202 -4.52 -13.81 10.85
CA VAL A 202 -5.43 -13.12 9.90
C VAL A 202 -4.75 -12.72 8.60
N ALA A 203 -3.41 -12.72 8.54
CA ALA A 203 -2.61 -12.28 7.40
C ALA A 203 -1.78 -13.43 6.82
N PHE A 204 -0.47 -13.40 7.01
CA PHE A 204 0.48 -14.28 6.30
C PHE A 204 0.51 -15.72 6.78
N LEU A 205 0.10 -16.02 8.02
CA LEU A 205 -0.05 -17.39 8.55
C LEU A 205 -1.47 -17.94 8.38
N ALA A 206 -2.38 -17.22 7.74
CA ALA A 206 -3.73 -17.70 7.49
C ALA A 206 -3.69 -19.06 6.78
N PRO A 207 -4.38 -20.11 7.29
CA PRO A 207 -4.25 -21.48 6.78
C PRO A 207 -4.75 -21.66 5.34
N ASN A 208 -5.54 -20.72 4.87
CA ASN A 208 -6.05 -20.67 3.51
C ASN A 208 -6.54 -19.24 3.19
N PRO A 209 -6.77 -18.91 1.91
CA PRO A 209 -7.22 -17.56 1.51
C PRO A 209 -8.55 -17.11 2.16
N ALA A 210 -9.45 -18.04 2.48
CA ALA A 210 -10.74 -17.70 3.09
C ALA A 210 -10.61 -17.27 4.57
N ALA A 211 -9.55 -17.68 5.26
CA ALA A 211 -9.27 -17.30 6.63
C ALA A 211 -8.63 -15.91 6.75
N ARG A 212 -8.18 -15.31 5.64
CA ARG A 212 -7.64 -13.95 5.64
C ARG A 212 -8.70 -12.94 6.02
N ASP A 213 -8.46 -12.22 7.10
CA ASP A 213 -9.46 -11.35 7.75
C ASP A 213 -9.03 -9.88 7.73
N TYR A 214 -8.95 -9.31 6.52
CA TYR A 214 -8.63 -7.91 6.26
C TYR A 214 -9.20 -7.47 4.91
N ASP A 215 -9.26 -6.17 4.67
CA ASP A 215 -9.56 -5.57 3.36
C ASP A 215 -8.30 -5.11 2.65
N LEU A 216 -7.38 -4.50 3.39
CA LEU A 216 -6.08 -4.04 2.92
C LEU A 216 -5.02 -4.54 3.91
N ASN A 217 -3.90 -5.05 3.41
CA ASN A 217 -2.78 -5.51 4.24
C ASN A 217 -1.45 -5.02 3.68
N PHE A 218 -0.50 -4.75 4.57
CA PHE A 218 0.89 -4.49 4.22
C PHE A 218 1.68 -5.80 4.32
N ASP A 219 2.34 -6.17 3.23
CA ASP A 219 3.03 -7.44 3.08
C ASP A 219 4.34 -7.27 2.32
N GLY A 220 5.17 -8.29 2.31
CA GLY A 220 6.45 -8.29 1.61
C GLY A 220 6.72 -9.61 0.89
N TRP A 221 7.46 -9.53 -0.20
CA TRP A 221 7.86 -10.68 -0.96
C TRP A 221 9.33 -10.59 -1.38
N VAL A 222 10.03 -11.72 -1.29
CA VAL A 222 11.39 -11.89 -1.78
C VAL A 222 11.35 -12.96 -2.86
N GLY A 223 11.65 -12.58 -4.10
CA GLY A 223 11.80 -13.54 -5.18
C GLY A 223 13.15 -14.27 -5.15
N ASP A 224 13.29 -15.29 -5.95
CA ASP A 224 14.55 -16.00 -6.12
C ASP A 224 15.62 -15.13 -6.74
N TYR A 225 16.88 -15.40 -6.43
CA TYR A 225 18.01 -14.52 -6.75
C TYR A 225 18.21 -14.23 -8.23
N GLN A 226 17.82 -15.14 -9.12
CA GLN A 226 18.13 -15.04 -10.54
C GLN A 226 16.88 -15.20 -11.42
N ASP A 227 15.71 -15.35 -10.83
CA ASP A 227 14.47 -15.57 -11.55
C ASP A 227 13.42 -14.49 -11.24
N PRO A 228 13.22 -13.51 -12.13
CA PRO A 228 12.22 -12.46 -11.95
C PRO A 228 10.79 -12.99 -11.99
N SER A 229 10.53 -14.19 -12.49
CA SER A 229 9.18 -14.77 -12.52
C SER A 229 8.68 -15.24 -11.14
N THR A 230 9.57 -15.24 -10.14
CA THR A 230 9.22 -15.59 -8.76
C THR A 230 8.69 -14.40 -7.93
N TYR A 231 8.68 -13.20 -8.51
CA TYR A 231 8.07 -12.01 -7.93
C TYR A 231 6.56 -11.86 -8.18
#